data_fcf58bc6ac671c83bc2d852771e81e42
#
_entry.id   fcf58bc6ac671c83bc2d852771e81e42
#
_cell.length_a   1.000
_cell.length_b   1.000
_cell.length_c   1.000
_cell.angle_alpha   90.00
_cell.angle_beta   90.00
_cell.angle_gamma   90.00
#
_symmetry.space_group_name_H-M   'P 1'
#
loop_
_entity.id
_entity.type
_entity.pdbx_description
1 polymer ?
#
loop_
_entity_poly.entity_id
_entity_poly.type
_entity_poly.pdbx_seq_one_letter_code
_entity_poly.pdbx_strand_id
1 'polypeptide(L)'
;TQRASAYEIADITSTPVILIINCKGMSSSLEAVLSGFVNMKQNSHIKGVIFNRLSEKLYRYAKECALKLGVQPLGYIPSDSSLHIESRHLGLVGADEIKSFDEKLEHLADVMEKTVDIDAVIKLAKTAEKIEYEAEKDVGTDSKSCVNIAIAKDEAFCFLYDDNIAFLEENGCRIMYFSPIHDSEIPHDADGVIFWGGYPERYAKELSENKSMIKSVKKVIDSGIACIAECGGFLYLHSYLEGTDGKKYPMAGIIDGEAVNGKRLQRFGYMEVTPVSDGMACRCMQPLKTHEFHYWKSCNPGSDFQVKKVSDESISMAGYNTEKLYAAFMHIYFYGNEEFGMNFIKKSCEYAAKKHWDNIAKPLNGLGDFEDIIVKIAGIQNTEHVDISKKAL
;
A
#
# COMPACT_ATOMS: atom_id res chain seq x y z
N THR A 1 -11.76 -16.27 -9.03
CA THR A 1 -10.63 -16.80 -9.80
C THR A 1 -9.83 -17.74 -8.93
N GLN A 2 -9.21 -18.77 -9.52
CA GLN A 2 -8.32 -19.66 -8.77
C GLN A 2 -6.95 -19.03 -8.51
N ARG A 3 -6.58 -18.02 -9.31
CA ARG A 3 -5.33 -17.27 -9.18
C ARG A 3 -5.38 -16.28 -8.01
N ALA A 4 -4.25 -16.12 -7.34
CA ALA A 4 -4.07 -15.25 -6.16
C ALA A 4 -4.99 -15.62 -4.98
N SER A 5 -5.32 -16.89 -4.83
CA SER A 5 -6.05 -17.41 -3.66
C SER A 5 -5.09 -17.92 -2.58
N ALA A 6 -5.54 -17.95 -1.33
CA ALA A 6 -4.78 -18.57 -0.25
C ALA A 6 -4.42 -20.04 -0.56
N TYR A 7 -5.29 -20.75 -1.30
CA TYR A 7 -5.00 -22.09 -1.79
C TYR A 7 -3.79 -22.11 -2.75
N GLU A 8 -3.73 -21.20 -3.72
CA GLU A 8 -2.63 -21.16 -4.70
C GLU A 8 -1.29 -20.86 -4.01
N ILE A 9 -1.29 -19.96 -3.02
CA ILE A 9 -0.09 -19.69 -2.22
C ILE A 9 0.34 -20.94 -1.46
N ALA A 10 -0.58 -21.59 -0.76
CA ALA A 10 -0.29 -22.83 -0.02
C ALA A 10 0.21 -23.96 -0.93
N ASP A 11 -0.34 -24.06 -2.15
CA ASP A 11 0.05 -25.08 -3.14
C ASP A 11 1.46 -24.83 -3.69
N ILE A 12 1.78 -23.58 -4.07
CA ILE A 12 3.11 -23.19 -4.57
C ILE A 12 4.18 -23.39 -3.49
N THR A 13 3.87 -23.03 -2.24
CA THR A 13 4.82 -23.10 -1.13
C THR A 13 4.81 -24.44 -0.39
N SER A 14 3.94 -25.39 -0.78
CA SER A 14 3.70 -26.66 -0.07
C SER A 14 3.42 -26.47 1.43
N THR A 15 2.79 -25.34 1.79
CA THR A 15 2.59 -24.96 3.20
C THR A 15 1.33 -25.62 3.78
N PRO A 16 1.40 -26.25 4.99
CA PRO A 16 0.23 -26.77 5.66
C PRO A 16 -0.73 -25.65 6.06
N VAL A 17 -2.02 -25.84 5.81
CA VAL A 17 -3.07 -24.86 6.07
C VAL A 17 -3.84 -25.22 7.34
N ILE A 18 -4.03 -24.24 8.21
CA ILE A 18 -4.99 -24.30 9.33
C ILE A 18 -6.24 -23.54 8.90
N LEU A 19 -7.35 -24.25 8.78
CA LEU A 19 -8.63 -23.66 8.43
C LEU A 19 -9.33 -23.12 9.68
N ILE A 20 -9.74 -21.86 9.67
CA ILE A 20 -10.58 -21.28 10.72
C ILE A 20 -12.02 -21.20 10.22
N ILE A 21 -12.94 -21.94 10.85
CA ILE A 21 -14.34 -21.99 10.44
C ILE A 21 -15.20 -21.18 11.42
N ASN A 22 -16.00 -20.25 10.91
CA ASN A 22 -17.00 -19.56 11.70
C ASN A 22 -18.21 -20.47 11.93
N CYS A 23 -18.34 -21.00 13.14
CA CYS A 23 -19.35 -22.01 13.51
C CYS A 23 -20.64 -21.39 14.09
N LYS A 24 -20.86 -20.08 14.00
CA LYS A 24 -22.06 -19.44 14.51
C LYS A 24 -23.32 -20.03 13.88
N GLY A 25 -24.19 -20.61 14.71
CA GLY A 25 -25.47 -21.21 14.26
C GLY A 25 -25.32 -22.55 13.52
N MET A 26 -24.12 -23.16 13.54
CA MET A 26 -23.89 -24.47 12.93
C MET A 26 -24.07 -25.61 13.95
N SER A 27 -24.57 -26.74 13.46
CA SER A 27 -24.55 -28.02 14.16
C SER A 27 -24.11 -29.12 13.18
N SER A 28 -24.99 -29.98 12.66
CA SER A 28 -24.65 -31.01 11.66
C SER A 28 -24.14 -30.43 10.33
N SER A 29 -24.50 -29.21 9.97
CA SER A 29 -23.96 -28.50 8.80
C SER A 29 -22.44 -28.24 8.85
N LEU A 30 -21.85 -28.28 10.04
CA LEU A 30 -20.40 -28.11 10.22
C LEU A 30 -19.60 -29.18 9.46
N GLU A 31 -20.04 -30.45 9.52
CA GLU A 31 -19.38 -31.56 8.82
C GLU A 31 -19.40 -31.33 7.30
N ALA A 32 -20.53 -30.86 6.75
CA ALA A 32 -20.67 -30.57 5.35
C ALA A 32 -19.75 -29.40 4.90
N VAL A 33 -19.67 -28.33 5.71
CA VAL A 33 -18.79 -27.19 5.42
C VAL A 33 -17.33 -27.59 5.46
N LEU A 34 -16.89 -28.30 6.50
CA LEU A 34 -15.51 -28.77 6.62
C LEU A 34 -15.16 -29.72 5.48
N SER A 35 -16.02 -30.71 5.19
CA SER A 35 -15.86 -31.64 4.09
C SER A 35 -15.75 -30.92 2.74
N GLY A 36 -16.57 -29.89 2.53
CA GLY A 36 -16.51 -29.05 1.34
C GLY A 36 -15.14 -28.43 1.13
N PHE A 37 -14.57 -27.79 2.17
CA PHE A 37 -13.24 -27.18 2.08
C PHE A 37 -12.14 -28.22 1.87
N VAL A 38 -12.16 -29.33 2.60
CA VAL A 38 -11.12 -30.38 2.54
C VAL A 38 -11.10 -31.05 1.17
N ASN A 39 -12.28 -31.33 0.60
CA ASN A 39 -12.42 -32.11 -0.64
C ASN A 39 -12.58 -31.23 -1.90
N MET A 40 -12.67 -29.91 -1.77
CA MET A 40 -12.85 -29.00 -2.92
C MET A 40 -11.68 -29.07 -3.92
N LYS A 41 -10.49 -29.38 -3.44
CA LYS A 41 -9.28 -29.59 -4.24
C LYS A 41 -8.66 -30.94 -3.92
N GLN A 42 -8.02 -31.55 -4.90
CA GLN A 42 -7.35 -32.86 -4.73
C GLN A 42 -6.30 -32.85 -3.61
N ASN A 43 -5.60 -31.72 -3.48
CA ASN A 43 -4.72 -31.44 -2.35
C ASN A 43 -5.07 -30.05 -1.81
N SER A 44 -5.87 -30.00 -0.75
CA SER A 44 -6.30 -28.73 -0.16
C SER A 44 -5.25 -28.11 0.77
N HIS A 45 -4.19 -28.86 1.09
CA HIS A 45 -3.19 -28.53 2.12
C HIS A 45 -3.78 -28.30 3.53
N ILE A 46 -5.08 -28.50 3.74
CA ILE A 46 -5.73 -28.31 5.05
C ILE A 46 -5.34 -29.49 5.94
N LYS A 47 -4.49 -29.23 6.92
CA LYS A 47 -3.98 -30.20 7.89
C LYS A 47 -4.54 -30.01 9.29
N GLY A 48 -4.97 -28.78 9.62
CA GLY A 48 -5.55 -28.44 10.91
C GLY A 48 -6.81 -27.60 10.78
N VAL A 49 -7.64 -27.59 11.84
CA VAL A 49 -8.83 -26.75 11.92
C VAL A 49 -9.01 -26.18 13.32
N ILE A 50 -9.37 -24.88 13.38
CA ILE A 50 -9.83 -24.17 14.58
C ILE A 50 -11.28 -23.76 14.35
N PHE A 51 -12.15 -24.05 15.32
CA PHE A 51 -13.58 -23.79 15.25
C PHE A 51 -13.89 -22.46 15.95
N ASN A 52 -14.07 -21.39 15.22
CA ASN A 52 -14.36 -20.08 15.77
C ASN A 52 -15.87 -19.91 16.06
N ARG A 53 -16.21 -19.26 17.15
CA ARG A 53 -17.57 -19.01 17.63
C ARG A 53 -18.35 -20.33 17.93
N LEU A 54 -17.63 -21.32 18.44
CA LEU A 54 -18.21 -22.60 18.82
C LEU A 54 -18.27 -22.73 20.33
N SER A 55 -19.37 -23.31 20.85
CA SER A 55 -19.46 -23.62 22.28
C SER A 55 -18.67 -24.90 22.62
N GLU A 56 -18.17 -24.98 23.85
CA GLU A 56 -17.48 -26.15 24.37
C GLU A 56 -18.29 -27.44 24.19
N LYS A 57 -19.61 -27.38 24.41
CA LYS A 57 -20.51 -28.51 24.26
C LYS A 57 -20.50 -29.12 22.85
N LEU A 58 -20.39 -28.27 21.83
CA LEU A 58 -20.35 -28.69 20.43
C LEU A 58 -18.94 -29.09 19.96
N TYR A 59 -17.90 -28.71 20.69
CA TYR A 59 -16.52 -28.99 20.28
C TYR A 59 -16.24 -30.49 20.17
N ARG A 60 -16.83 -31.32 21.05
CA ARG A 60 -16.67 -32.78 20.93
C ARG A 60 -17.13 -33.32 19.56
N TYR A 61 -18.31 -32.89 19.13
CA TYR A 61 -18.84 -33.24 17.80
C TYR A 61 -17.96 -32.69 16.67
N ALA A 62 -17.55 -31.44 16.75
CA ALA A 62 -16.67 -30.81 15.75
C ALA A 62 -15.33 -31.52 15.63
N LYS A 63 -14.75 -31.94 16.76
CA LYS A 63 -13.53 -32.75 16.81
C LYS A 63 -13.68 -34.11 16.10
N GLU A 64 -14.80 -34.79 16.33
CA GLU A 64 -15.09 -36.07 15.65
C GLU A 64 -15.23 -35.89 14.13
N CYS A 65 -15.89 -34.81 13.67
CA CYS A 65 -16.00 -34.46 12.25
C CYS A 65 -14.63 -34.21 11.61
N ALA A 66 -13.74 -33.47 12.28
CA ALA A 66 -12.41 -33.18 11.75
C ALA A 66 -11.57 -34.49 11.62
N LEU A 67 -11.59 -35.32 12.65
CA LEU A 67 -10.85 -36.57 12.65
C LEU A 67 -11.32 -37.54 11.56
N LYS A 68 -12.62 -37.63 11.28
CA LYS A 68 -13.18 -38.42 10.17
C LYS A 68 -12.65 -38.01 8.81
N LEU A 69 -12.35 -36.71 8.66
CA LEU A 69 -11.83 -36.11 7.41
C LEU A 69 -10.29 -36.08 7.35
N GLY A 70 -9.61 -36.67 8.35
CA GLY A 70 -8.15 -36.70 8.40
C GLY A 70 -7.52 -35.34 8.71
N VAL A 71 -8.30 -34.37 9.27
CA VAL A 71 -7.83 -33.04 9.65
C VAL A 71 -7.64 -32.99 11.16
N GLN A 72 -6.51 -32.44 11.61
CA GLN A 72 -6.21 -32.29 13.03
C GLN A 72 -7.10 -31.22 13.67
N PRO A 73 -7.95 -31.54 14.67
CA PRO A 73 -8.68 -30.53 15.42
C PRO A 73 -7.73 -29.85 16.40
N LEU A 74 -7.48 -28.57 16.19
CA LEU A 74 -6.52 -27.76 16.97
C LEU A 74 -7.19 -27.03 18.13
N GLY A 75 -8.52 -26.95 18.16
CA GLY A 75 -9.24 -26.30 19.23
C GLY A 75 -10.45 -25.50 18.76
N TYR A 76 -10.97 -24.69 19.65
CA TYR A 76 -12.11 -23.82 19.37
C TYR A 76 -11.95 -22.47 20.08
N ILE A 77 -12.64 -21.45 19.57
CA ILE A 77 -12.77 -20.13 20.21
C ILE A 77 -14.27 -19.93 20.48
N PRO A 78 -14.68 -19.68 21.73
CA PRO A 78 -16.08 -19.43 22.06
C PRO A 78 -16.57 -18.10 21.47
N SER A 79 -17.89 -17.94 21.37
CA SER A 79 -18.47 -16.65 21.03
C SER A 79 -18.29 -15.68 22.19
N ASP A 80 -17.56 -14.59 21.93
CA ASP A 80 -17.30 -13.55 22.90
C ASP A 80 -17.57 -12.17 22.28
N SER A 81 -18.49 -11.41 22.87
CA SER A 81 -18.84 -10.07 22.37
C SER A 81 -17.75 -9.03 22.61
N SER A 82 -16.89 -9.24 23.62
CA SER A 82 -15.79 -8.33 23.94
C SER A 82 -14.69 -8.36 22.86
N LEU A 83 -14.58 -9.47 22.13
CA LEU A 83 -13.65 -9.66 21.03
C LEU A 83 -14.19 -9.17 19.67
N HIS A 84 -15.39 -8.56 19.68
CA HIS A 84 -15.95 -8.04 18.43
C HIS A 84 -15.16 -6.83 17.95
N ILE A 85 -14.76 -6.88 16.68
CA ILE A 85 -14.19 -5.75 15.95
C ILE A 85 -15.21 -5.33 14.91
N GLU A 86 -15.53 -4.05 14.87
CA GLU A 86 -16.47 -3.50 13.90
C GLU A 86 -15.95 -3.64 12.48
N SER A 87 -16.82 -3.99 11.56
CA SER A 87 -16.50 -4.07 10.13
C SER A 87 -16.82 -2.74 9.46
N ARG A 88 -15.95 -2.32 8.56
CA ARG A 88 -16.13 -1.18 7.64
C ARG A 88 -16.45 -1.63 6.23
N HIS A 89 -16.80 -0.66 5.38
CA HIS A 89 -17.07 -0.92 3.96
C HIS A 89 -15.89 -1.58 3.23
N LEU A 90 -14.66 -1.25 3.60
CA LEU A 90 -13.42 -1.77 2.99
C LEU A 90 -12.67 -2.76 3.88
N GLY A 91 -13.29 -3.28 4.93
CA GLY A 91 -12.64 -4.19 5.87
C GLY A 91 -12.94 -3.84 7.32
N LEU A 92 -12.00 -4.16 8.21
CA LEU A 92 -12.10 -3.84 9.64
C LEU A 92 -11.65 -2.40 9.91
N VAL A 93 -12.03 -1.91 11.10
CA VAL A 93 -11.47 -0.69 11.68
C VAL A 93 -9.97 -0.87 11.85
N GLY A 94 -9.17 0.16 11.57
CA GLY A 94 -7.72 0.11 11.78
C GLY A 94 -7.36 -0.16 13.24
N ALA A 95 -6.27 -0.86 13.49
CA ALA A 95 -5.83 -1.22 14.84
C ALA A 95 -5.72 0.01 15.76
N ASP A 96 -5.17 1.10 15.22
CA ASP A 96 -4.97 2.37 15.95
C ASP A 96 -6.29 3.07 16.33
N GLU A 97 -7.39 2.71 15.70
CA GLU A 97 -8.72 3.26 15.97
C GLU A 97 -9.55 2.42 16.97
N ILE A 98 -9.09 1.19 17.26
CA ILE A 98 -9.80 0.29 18.18
C ILE A 98 -9.43 0.64 19.61
N LYS A 99 -10.41 1.17 20.36
CA LYS A 99 -10.21 1.41 21.79
C LYS A 99 -9.88 0.10 22.50
N SER A 100 -8.87 0.15 23.38
CA SER A 100 -8.42 -1.02 24.16
C SER A 100 -8.06 -2.22 23.28
N PHE A 101 -7.37 -1.99 22.15
CA PHE A 101 -7.00 -3.06 21.24
C PHE A 101 -6.07 -4.08 21.92
N ASP A 102 -5.09 -3.61 22.67
CA ASP A 102 -4.16 -4.46 23.42
C ASP A 102 -4.87 -5.32 24.47
N GLU A 103 -5.82 -4.75 25.20
CA GLU A 103 -6.66 -5.50 26.17
C GLU A 103 -7.47 -6.60 25.49
N LYS A 104 -7.98 -6.34 24.26
CA LYS A 104 -8.69 -7.35 23.46
C LYS A 104 -7.75 -8.45 23.00
N LEU A 105 -6.53 -8.11 22.61
CA LEU A 105 -5.53 -9.09 22.19
C LEU A 105 -5.09 -9.99 23.35
N GLU A 106 -4.82 -9.41 24.52
CA GLU A 106 -4.49 -10.17 25.73
C GLU A 106 -5.65 -11.11 26.11
N HIS A 107 -6.89 -10.60 26.13
CA HIS A 107 -8.05 -11.44 26.39
C HIS A 107 -8.21 -12.58 25.37
N LEU A 108 -7.98 -12.31 24.07
CA LEU A 108 -8.01 -13.36 23.05
C LEU A 108 -6.89 -14.39 23.27
N ALA A 109 -5.70 -13.96 23.64
CA ALA A 109 -4.60 -14.84 23.97
C ALA A 109 -4.94 -15.77 25.12
N ASP A 110 -5.48 -15.24 26.22
CA ASP A 110 -5.96 -16.01 27.38
C ASP A 110 -7.01 -17.06 27.02
N VAL A 111 -7.91 -16.71 26.10
CA VAL A 111 -8.93 -17.64 25.60
C VAL A 111 -8.27 -18.72 24.75
N MET A 112 -7.38 -18.35 23.86
CA MET A 112 -6.69 -19.31 22.99
C MET A 112 -5.81 -20.29 23.76
N GLU A 113 -5.06 -19.84 24.77
CA GLU A 113 -4.26 -20.72 25.64
C GLU A 113 -5.10 -21.81 26.32
N LYS A 114 -6.36 -21.54 26.63
CA LYS A 114 -7.26 -22.50 27.28
C LYS A 114 -7.99 -23.43 26.32
N THR A 115 -8.19 -23.01 25.08
CA THR A 115 -9.12 -23.67 24.16
C THR A 115 -8.50 -24.12 22.85
N VAL A 116 -7.26 -23.70 22.54
CA VAL A 116 -6.51 -24.10 21.34
C VAL A 116 -5.21 -24.79 21.77
N ASP A 117 -4.89 -25.89 21.12
CA ASP A 117 -3.63 -26.61 21.31
C ASP A 117 -2.51 -25.87 20.52
N ILE A 118 -1.91 -24.89 21.17
CA ILE A 118 -0.86 -24.03 20.58
C ILE A 118 0.37 -24.86 20.22
N ASP A 119 0.73 -25.86 21.02
CA ASP A 119 1.87 -26.74 20.73
C ASP A 119 1.63 -27.56 19.45
N ALA A 120 0.39 -28.01 19.25
CA ALA A 120 0.02 -28.71 18.02
C ALA A 120 0.03 -27.77 16.79
N VAL A 121 -0.37 -26.49 16.95
CA VAL A 121 -0.24 -25.45 15.91
C VAL A 121 1.22 -25.30 15.51
N ILE A 122 2.12 -25.09 16.49
CA ILE A 122 3.56 -24.92 16.25
C ILE A 122 4.16 -26.19 15.61
N LYS A 123 3.78 -27.37 16.10
CA LYS A 123 4.24 -28.63 15.54
C LYS A 123 3.82 -28.79 14.08
N LEU A 124 2.58 -28.41 13.76
CA LEU A 124 2.07 -28.45 12.39
C LEU A 124 2.82 -27.44 11.52
N ALA A 125 3.04 -26.21 11.98
CA ALA A 125 3.80 -25.20 11.25
C ALA A 125 5.22 -25.66 10.90
N LYS A 126 5.89 -26.38 11.82
CA LYS A 126 7.23 -26.95 11.60
C LYS A 126 7.26 -28.08 10.56
N THR A 127 6.12 -28.59 10.07
CA THR A 127 6.06 -29.55 8.96
C THR A 127 6.09 -28.88 7.59
N ALA A 128 6.06 -27.57 7.52
CA ALA A 128 6.21 -26.83 6.27
C ALA A 128 7.57 -27.17 5.63
N GLU A 129 7.57 -27.39 4.33
CA GLU A 129 8.79 -27.62 3.58
C GLU A 129 9.63 -26.35 3.55
N LYS A 130 10.96 -26.52 3.54
CA LYS A 130 11.85 -25.36 3.40
C LYS A 130 11.75 -24.84 1.98
N ILE A 131 11.38 -23.59 1.85
CA ILE A 131 11.38 -22.90 0.55
C ILE A 131 12.84 -22.62 0.18
N GLU A 132 13.31 -23.27 -0.89
CA GLU A 132 14.60 -22.95 -1.49
C GLU A 132 14.38 -21.80 -2.48
N TYR A 133 15.08 -20.71 -2.29
CA TYR A 133 15.09 -19.59 -3.20
C TYR A 133 16.53 -19.16 -3.44
N GLU A 134 16.85 -18.82 -4.67
CA GLU A 134 18.08 -18.11 -4.96
C GLU A 134 17.86 -16.66 -4.48
N ALA A 135 18.58 -16.27 -3.43
CA ALA A 135 18.61 -14.86 -3.06
C ALA A 135 19.13 -14.10 -4.29
N GLU A 136 18.32 -13.21 -4.81
CA GLU A 136 18.81 -12.28 -5.82
C GLU A 136 20.09 -11.66 -5.26
N LYS A 137 21.18 -11.80 -5.99
CA LYS A 137 22.45 -11.19 -5.60
C LYS A 137 22.14 -9.72 -5.43
N ASP A 138 22.40 -9.23 -4.24
CA ASP A 138 22.45 -7.81 -3.95
C ASP A 138 23.25 -7.18 -5.11
N VAL A 139 22.55 -6.66 -6.10
CA VAL A 139 23.17 -5.88 -7.16
C VAL A 139 23.54 -4.60 -6.45
N GLY A 140 24.67 -4.68 -5.73
CA GLY A 140 25.23 -3.57 -5.01
C GLY A 140 25.33 -2.41 -6.00
N THR A 141 24.31 -1.59 -5.99
CA THR A 141 24.41 -0.27 -6.58
C THR A 141 25.38 0.47 -5.69
N ASP A 142 26.64 0.56 -6.15
CA ASP A 142 27.71 1.33 -5.50
C ASP A 142 27.37 2.83 -5.34
N SER A 143 26.17 3.23 -5.72
CA SER A 143 25.57 4.54 -5.47
C SER A 143 24.21 4.36 -4.80
N LYS A 144 24.20 4.15 -3.47
CA LYS A 144 22.98 4.34 -2.70
C LYS A 144 22.51 5.78 -2.92
N SER A 145 21.44 5.94 -3.65
CA SER A 145 20.79 7.25 -3.83
C SER A 145 20.26 7.71 -2.47
N CYS A 146 20.87 8.75 -1.91
CA CYS A 146 20.46 9.28 -0.61
C CYS A 146 19.38 10.35 -0.84
N VAL A 147 18.12 9.91 -1.11
CA VAL A 147 16.96 10.82 -1.28
C VAL A 147 15.97 10.62 -0.15
N ASN A 148 15.34 11.70 0.24
CA ASN A 148 14.33 11.73 1.29
C ASN A 148 12.93 11.59 0.68
N ILE A 149 12.22 10.55 1.04
CA ILE A 149 10.84 10.32 0.61
C ILE A 149 9.90 10.62 1.77
N ALA A 150 9.05 11.64 1.59
CA ALA A 150 8.00 11.97 2.55
C ALA A 150 6.74 11.15 2.27
N ILE A 151 6.26 10.42 3.27
CA ILE A 151 5.09 9.54 3.16
C ILE A 151 4.00 10.04 4.11
N ALA A 152 2.82 10.31 3.55
CA ALA A 152 1.64 10.66 4.34
C ALA A 152 1.22 9.46 5.21
N LYS A 153 1.12 9.67 6.53
CA LYS A 153 0.74 8.63 7.49
C LYS A 153 0.01 9.26 8.68
N ASP A 154 -1.28 9.04 8.74
CA ASP A 154 -2.19 9.38 9.85
C ASP A 154 -3.49 8.59 9.71
N GLU A 155 -4.53 8.98 10.42
CA GLU A 155 -5.84 8.32 10.42
C GLU A 155 -6.54 8.37 9.05
N ALA A 156 -6.22 9.38 8.21
CA ALA A 156 -6.74 9.50 6.86
C ALA A 156 -5.91 8.71 5.84
N PHE A 157 -4.61 8.49 6.09
CA PHE A 157 -3.64 7.83 5.22
C PHE A 157 -2.97 6.66 5.94
N CYS A 158 -3.72 5.59 6.14
CA CYS A 158 -3.30 4.43 6.94
C CYS A 158 -3.06 3.15 6.11
N PHE A 159 -3.24 3.19 4.79
CA PHE A 159 -3.11 2.03 3.91
C PHE A 159 -1.71 2.00 3.28
N LEU A 160 -0.72 1.60 4.07
CA LEU A 160 0.67 1.49 3.67
C LEU A 160 1.05 0.03 3.45
N TYR A 161 1.84 -0.24 2.41
CA TYR A 161 2.48 -1.54 2.23
C TYR A 161 3.89 -1.47 2.79
N ASP A 162 4.17 -2.24 3.84
CA ASP A 162 5.51 -2.31 4.43
C ASP A 162 6.56 -2.78 3.43
N ASP A 163 6.19 -3.67 2.51
CA ASP A 163 7.06 -4.11 1.41
C ASP A 163 7.44 -2.95 0.47
N ASN A 164 6.50 -2.03 0.16
CA ASN A 164 6.84 -0.86 -0.65
C ASN A 164 7.79 0.08 0.08
N ILE A 165 7.66 0.19 1.41
CA ILE A 165 8.59 0.94 2.24
C ILE A 165 9.96 0.27 2.23
N ALA A 166 10.01 -1.05 2.45
CA ALA A 166 11.24 -1.83 2.39
C ALA A 166 11.94 -1.68 1.04
N PHE A 167 11.20 -1.76 -0.07
CA PHE A 167 11.74 -1.53 -1.42
C PHE A 167 12.43 -0.16 -1.54
N LEU A 168 11.81 0.90 -1.02
CA LEU A 168 12.42 2.24 -1.05
C LEU A 168 13.70 2.29 -0.20
N GLU A 169 13.68 1.72 1.01
CA GLU A 169 14.82 1.70 1.92
C GLU A 169 15.99 0.86 1.37
N GLU A 170 15.72 -0.30 0.80
CA GLU A 170 16.71 -1.17 0.14
C GLU A 170 17.39 -0.46 -1.03
N ASN A 171 16.66 0.42 -1.74
CA ASN A 171 17.20 1.24 -2.81
C ASN A 171 17.78 2.58 -2.34
N GLY A 172 18.04 2.73 -1.03
CA GLY A 172 18.80 3.84 -0.45
C GLY A 172 17.97 5.09 -0.16
N CYS A 173 16.64 5.01 -0.17
CA CYS A 173 15.79 6.10 0.24
C CYS A 173 15.71 6.22 1.77
N ARG A 174 15.66 7.44 2.27
CA ARG A 174 15.34 7.73 3.66
C ARG A 174 13.86 8.09 3.77
N ILE A 175 13.12 7.36 4.60
CA ILE A 175 11.70 7.58 4.80
C ILE A 175 11.46 8.62 5.89
N MET A 176 10.57 9.57 5.61
CA MET A 176 10.08 10.57 6.54
C MET A 176 8.55 10.54 6.54
N TYR A 177 7.94 10.33 7.69
CA TYR A 177 6.49 10.37 7.80
C TYR A 177 6.02 11.80 8.11
N PHE A 178 4.84 12.16 7.59
CA PHE A 178 4.14 13.39 7.94
C PHE A 178 2.64 13.14 8.00
N SER A 179 1.93 13.94 8.77
CA SER A 179 0.48 13.84 8.91
C SER A 179 -0.23 14.97 8.17
N PRO A 180 -0.97 14.70 7.09
CA PRO A 180 -1.82 15.70 6.48
C PRO A 180 -2.87 16.32 7.41
N ILE A 181 -3.30 15.61 8.45
CA ILE A 181 -4.25 16.13 9.45
C ILE A 181 -3.54 17.02 10.47
N HIS A 182 -2.40 16.58 11.02
CA HIS A 182 -1.82 17.17 12.24
C HIS A 182 -0.62 18.08 11.99
N ASP A 183 0.16 17.85 10.90
CA ASP A 183 1.33 18.66 10.59
C ASP A 183 0.94 19.89 9.77
N SER A 184 1.74 20.96 9.86
CA SER A 184 1.48 22.22 9.13
C SER A 184 1.97 22.19 7.69
N GLU A 185 2.93 21.33 7.35
CA GLU A 185 3.57 21.26 6.04
C GLU A 185 4.28 19.93 5.79
N ILE A 186 4.54 19.64 4.51
CA ILE A 186 5.41 18.52 4.10
C ILE A 186 6.85 18.83 4.56
N PRO A 187 7.62 17.82 5.02
CA PRO A 187 9.02 18.00 5.41
C PRO A 187 9.84 18.70 4.32
N HIS A 188 10.55 19.77 4.68
CA HIS A 188 11.30 20.62 3.73
C HIS A 188 12.38 19.86 2.95
N ASP A 189 12.93 18.83 3.57
CA ASP A 189 14.00 18.03 2.98
C ASP A 189 13.48 16.94 2.03
N ALA A 190 12.16 16.85 1.84
CA ALA A 190 11.58 15.87 0.93
C ALA A 190 12.05 16.09 -0.52
N ASP A 191 12.39 14.99 -1.15
CA ASP A 191 12.80 14.90 -2.55
C ASP A 191 11.79 14.12 -3.40
N GLY A 192 10.95 13.32 -2.76
CA GLY A 192 9.76 12.66 -3.29
C GLY A 192 8.64 12.67 -2.26
N VAL A 193 7.39 12.59 -2.70
CA VAL A 193 6.23 12.56 -1.81
C VAL A 193 5.25 11.46 -2.21
N ILE A 194 4.71 10.76 -1.21
CA ILE A 194 3.74 9.68 -1.42
C ILE A 194 2.51 9.92 -0.53
N PHE A 195 1.34 9.92 -1.15
CA PHE A 195 0.04 9.83 -0.51
C PHE A 195 -0.59 8.50 -0.90
N TRP A 196 -0.43 7.48 -0.07
CA TRP A 196 -1.06 6.19 -0.32
C TRP A 196 -2.54 6.20 0.05
N GLY A 197 -3.14 5.01 0.12
CA GLY A 197 -4.54 4.84 0.43
C GLY A 197 -4.90 5.11 1.88
N GLY A 198 -6.18 5.07 2.16
CA GLY A 198 -6.79 5.29 3.45
C GLY A 198 -8.24 5.74 3.32
N TYR A 199 -8.68 6.55 4.26
CA TYR A 199 -10.07 7.00 4.38
C TYR A 199 -10.18 8.53 4.50
N PRO A 200 -9.62 9.33 3.57
CA PRO A 200 -9.64 10.79 3.68
C PRO A 200 -11.06 11.37 3.70
N GLU A 201 -12.04 10.67 3.14
CA GLU A 201 -13.44 11.08 3.19
C GLU A 201 -14.06 11.08 4.60
N ARG A 202 -13.48 10.35 5.51
CA ARG A 202 -13.89 10.34 6.92
C ARG A 202 -13.36 11.54 7.70
N TYR A 203 -12.22 12.04 7.27
CA TYR A 203 -11.47 13.15 7.85
C TYR A 203 -11.46 14.36 6.93
N ALA A 204 -12.44 14.43 6.00
CA ALA A 204 -12.49 15.45 4.99
C ALA A 204 -12.59 16.86 5.57
N LYS A 205 -13.29 16.99 6.71
CA LYS A 205 -13.39 18.26 7.43
C LYS A 205 -12.03 18.67 8.01
N GLU A 206 -11.39 17.79 8.77
CA GLU A 206 -10.10 18.02 9.42
C GLU A 206 -9.02 18.34 8.38
N LEU A 207 -8.94 17.56 7.30
CA LEU A 207 -8.03 17.82 6.19
C LEU A 207 -8.28 19.19 5.55
N SER A 208 -9.54 19.59 5.37
CA SER A 208 -9.90 20.89 4.79
C SER A 208 -9.61 22.08 5.70
N GLU A 209 -9.66 21.89 7.01
CA GLU A 209 -9.33 22.88 8.02
C GLU A 209 -7.82 23.13 8.11
N ASN A 210 -6.99 22.15 7.76
CA ASN A 210 -5.53 22.27 7.70
C ASN A 210 -5.07 22.99 6.42
N LYS A 211 -5.39 24.29 6.32
CA LYS A 211 -5.07 25.13 5.16
C LYS A 211 -3.57 25.30 4.91
N SER A 212 -2.75 25.21 5.96
CA SER A 212 -1.29 25.27 5.85
C SER A 212 -0.74 24.07 5.11
N MET A 213 -1.17 22.87 5.47
CA MET A 213 -0.80 21.63 4.78
C MET A 213 -1.28 21.63 3.32
N ILE A 214 -2.54 21.99 3.05
CA ILE A 214 -3.06 22.12 1.68
C ILE A 214 -2.18 23.03 0.82
N LYS A 215 -1.79 24.19 1.36
CA LYS A 215 -0.89 25.12 0.65
C LYS A 215 0.51 24.51 0.45
N SER A 216 1.02 23.79 1.45
CA SER A 216 2.31 23.10 1.36
C SER A 216 2.28 22.03 0.27
N VAL A 217 1.26 21.17 0.25
CA VAL A 217 1.06 20.12 -0.76
C VAL A 217 1.05 20.74 -2.15
N LYS A 218 0.25 21.78 -2.36
CA LYS A 218 0.17 22.48 -3.65
C LYS A 218 1.53 23.03 -4.06
N LYS A 219 2.19 23.79 -3.18
CA LYS A 219 3.50 24.39 -3.44
C LYS A 219 4.55 23.33 -3.80
N VAL A 220 4.58 22.23 -3.08
CA VAL A 220 5.58 21.14 -3.26
C VAL A 220 5.34 20.43 -4.58
N ILE A 221 4.10 20.09 -4.93
CA ILE A 221 3.78 19.44 -6.21
C ILE A 221 4.03 20.40 -7.38
N ASP A 222 3.63 21.67 -7.27
CA ASP A 222 3.87 22.71 -8.29
C ASP A 222 5.38 22.96 -8.53
N SER A 223 6.25 22.71 -7.51
CA SER A 223 7.70 22.80 -7.66
C SER A 223 8.29 21.67 -8.51
N GLY A 224 7.49 20.65 -8.79
CA GLY A 224 7.85 19.52 -9.64
C GLY A 224 8.52 18.37 -8.91
N ILE A 225 8.28 18.19 -7.62
CA ILE A 225 8.65 17.00 -6.88
C ILE A 225 7.97 15.75 -7.48
N ALA A 226 8.63 14.60 -7.41
CA ALA A 226 8.03 13.34 -7.76
C ALA A 226 6.92 12.99 -6.75
N CYS A 227 5.69 12.76 -7.24
CA CYS A 227 4.53 12.49 -6.39
C CYS A 227 3.78 11.24 -6.82
N ILE A 228 3.53 10.34 -5.86
CA ILE A 228 2.60 9.21 -5.99
C ILE A 228 1.39 9.50 -5.14
N ALA A 229 0.17 9.40 -5.72
CA ALA A 229 -1.10 9.55 -5.01
C ALA A 229 -2.07 8.44 -5.38
N GLU A 230 -2.23 7.45 -4.50
CA GLU A 230 -3.06 6.27 -4.70
C GLU A 230 -4.35 6.34 -3.90
N CYS A 231 -5.48 6.00 -4.51
CA CYS A 231 -6.78 5.83 -3.86
C CYS A 231 -7.15 7.01 -2.95
N GLY A 232 -6.94 6.91 -1.63
CA GLY A 232 -7.15 8.02 -0.69
C GLY A 232 -6.31 9.24 -1.02
N GLY A 233 -5.05 9.05 -1.39
CA GLY A 233 -4.16 10.12 -1.86
C GLY A 233 -4.68 10.80 -3.13
N PHE A 234 -5.19 10.01 -4.08
CA PHE A 234 -5.82 10.54 -5.28
C PHE A 234 -7.05 11.39 -4.95
N LEU A 235 -7.90 10.95 -3.99
CA LEU A 235 -9.04 11.74 -3.53
C LEU A 235 -8.61 13.08 -2.93
N TYR A 236 -7.54 13.10 -2.12
CA TYR A 236 -7.02 14.30 -1.47
C TYR A 236 -6.45 15.34 -2.47
N LEU A 237 -5.96 14.88 -3.62
CA LEU A 237 -5.44 15.80 -4.65
C LEU A 237 -6.53 16.54 -5.44
N HIS A 238 -7.81 16.17 -5.33
CA HIS A 238 -8.91 16.86 -6.00
C HIS A 238 -9.13 18.26 -5.44
N SER A 239 -9.92 19.08 -6.16
CA SER A 239 -10.36 20.39 -5.67
C SER A 239 -11.30 20.25 -4.47
N TYR A 240 -12.18 19.24 -4.50
CA TYR A 240 -13.14 18.94 -3.44
C TYR A 240 -13.30 17.45 -3.20
N LEU A 241 -13.52 17.09 -1.94
CA LEU A 241 -13.87 15.74 -1.50
C LEU A 241 -15.20 15.77 -0.74
N GLU A 242 -16.14 14.93 -1.16
CA GLU A 242 -17.36 14.67 -0.39
C GLU A 242 -17.03 13.83 0.84
N GLY A 243 -17.28 14.36 2.03
CA GLY A 243 -17.12 13.63 3.28
C GLY A 243 -18.25 12.61 3.51
N THR A 244 -18.08 11.77 4.53
CA THR A 244 -19.09 10.77 4.92
C THR A 244 -20.40 11.41 5.39
N ASP A 245 -20.38 12.70 5.75
CA ASP A 245 -21.56 13.51 6.09
C ASP A 245 -22.30 14.10 4.87
N GLY A 246 -21.82 13.80 3.66
CA GLY A 246 -22.38 14.29 2.40
C GLY A 246 -22.04 15.73 2.05
N LYS A 247 -21.18 16.41 2.83
CA LYS A 247 -20.72 17.75 2.51
C LYS A 247 -19.43 17.72 1.68
N LYS A 248 -19.23 18.74 0.89
CA LYS A 248 -18.02 18.92 0.08
C LYS A 248 -17.01 19.79 0.82
N TYR A 249 -15.79 19.30 0.89
CA TYR A 249 -14.68 19.94 1.58
C TYR A 249 -13.56 20.25 0.58
N PRO A 250 -12.99 21.47 0.62
CA PRO A 250 -11.85 21.81 -0.26
C PRO A 250 -10.62 20.99 0.12
N MET A 251 -9.91 20.51 -0.90
CA MET A 251 -8.68 19.70 -0.77
C MET A 251 -7.50 20.38 -1.47
N ALA A 252 -6.47 19.62 -1.84
CA ALA A 252 -5.22 20.18 -2.39
C ALA A 252 -5.39 20.91 -3.74
N GLY A 253 -6.40 20.58 -4.54
CA GLY A 253 -6.71 21.27 -5.80
C GLY A 253 -5.63 21.12 -6.86
N ILE A 254 -4.93 20.01 -6.89
CA ILE A 254 -3.98 19.65 -7.95
C ILE A 254 -4.74 19.08 -9.14
N ILE A 255 -5.76 18.28 -8.87
CA ILE A 255 -6.67 17.72 -9.87
C ILE A 255 -7.96 18.50 -9.83
N ASP A 256 -8.31 19.13 -10.94
CA ASP A 256 -9.57 19.86 -11.02
C ASP A 256 -10.75 18.88 -10.97
N GLY A 257 -11.79 19.25 -10.23
CA GLY A 257 -12.98 18.46 -10.06
C GLY A 257 -13.20 17.96 -8.64
N GLU A 258 -14.16 17.06 -8.52
CA GLU A 258 -14.67 16.57 -7.24
C GLU A 258 -14.52 15.06 -7.13
N ALA A 259 -14.19 14.61 -5.93
CA ALA A 259 -14.32 13.22 -5.54
C ALA A 259 -15.58 13.06 -4.67
N VAL A 260 -16.49 12.17 -5.07
CA VAL A 260 -17.82 12.04 -4.47
C VAL A 260 -18.15 10.60 -4.13
N ASN A 261 -19.05 10.40 -3.15
CA ASN A 261 -19.52 9.08 -2.77
C ASN A 261 -20.29 8.40 -3.92
N GLY A 262 -19.80 7.26 -4.37
CA GLY A 262 -20.45 6.47 -5.42
C GLY A 262 -21.70 5.70 -4.98
N LYS A 263 -22.08 5.76 -3.69
CA LYS A 263 -23.22 5.07 -3.04
C LYS A 263 -23.17 3.54 -3.10
N ARG A 264 -22.26 2.98 -3.83
CA ARG A 264 -21.99 1.53 -3.94
C ARG A 264 -20.52 1.32 -4.24
N LEU A 265 -20.06 0.09 -4.08
CA LEU A 265 -18.71 -0.30 -4.51
C LEU A 265 -18.53 0.03 -5.99
N GLN A 266 -17.57 0.89 -6.30
CA GLN A 266 -17.30 1.36 -7.65
C GLN A 266 -16.43 0.36 -8.40
N ARG A 267 -15.34 -0.05 -7.76
CA ARG A 267 -14.42 -1.00 -8.37
C ARG A 267 -13.78 -1.88 -7.29
N PHE A 268 -13.53 -3.14 -7.66
CA PHE A 268 -12.88 -4.13 -6.79
C PHE A 268 -12.16 -5.16 -7.63
N GLY A 269 -10.92 -5.48 -7.25
CA GLY A 269 -10.13 -6.60 -7.74
C GLY A 269 -8.86 -6.19 -8.47
N TYR A 270 -8.28 -7.15 -9.17
CA TYR A 270 -7.02 -6.99 -9.89
C TYR A 270 -7.25 -6.35 -11.26
N MET A 271 -6.33 -5.44 -11.60
CA MET A 271 -6.32 -4.71 -12.86
C MET A 271 -4.97 -4.90 -13.57
N GLU A 272 -5.00 -5.02 -14.88
CA GLU A 272 -3.85 -4.80 -15.75
C GLU A 272 -3.96 -3.38 -16.29
N VAL A 273 -2.94 -2.58 -16.02
CA VAL A 273 -2.94 -1.14 -16.28
C VAL A 273 -1.81 -0.80 -17.23
N THR A 274 -2.16 -0.29 -18.41
CA THR A 274 -1.17 0.07 -19.43
C THR A 274 -1.15 1.59 -19.60
N PRO A 275 -0.01 2.26 -19.34
CA PRO A 275 0.12 3.68 -19.62
C PRO A 275 0.00 3.96 -21.12
N VAL A 276 -0.72 5.04 -21.49
CA VAL A 276 -0.88 5.44 -22.90
C VAL A 276 0.24 6.34 -23.40
N SER A 277 1.05 6.88 -22.48
CA SER A 277 2.23 7.71 -22.74
C SER A 277 3.29 7.47 -21.68
N ASP A 278 4.53 7.81 -21.99
CA ASP A 278 5.61 7.78 -21.01
C ASP A 278 5.34 8.76 -19.87
N GLY A 279 5.71 8.37 -18.66
CA GLY A 279 5.54 9.16 -17.45
C GLY A 279 6.22 8.52 -16.26
N MET A 280 5.76 8.85 -15.06
CA MET A 280 6.31 8.23 -13.83
C MET A 280 6.04 6.74 -13.76
N ALA A 281 4.89 6.28 -14.24
CA ALA A 281 4.49 4.88 -14.25
C ALA A 281 5.09 4.11 -15.43
N CYS A 282 6.40 4.25 -15.65
CA CYS A 282 7.16 3.50 -16.65
C CYS A 282 6.92 3.89 -18.13
N ARG A 283 7.58 3.17 -19.01
CA ARG A 283 7.49 3.38 -20.45
C ARG A 283 6.14 2.96 -21.00
N CYS A 284 5.66 3.69 -21.96
CA CYS A 284 4.45 3.37 -22.72
C CYS A 284 4.42 1.90 -23.13
N MET A 285 3.26 1.24 -22.97
CA MET A 285 2.97 -0.14 -23.37
C MET A 285 3.44 -1.27 -22.44
N GLN A 286 4.08 -1.01 -21.31
CA GLN A 286 4.30 -2.05 -20.33
C GLN A 286 3.14 -2.11 -19.33
N PRO A 287 2.40 -3.23 -19.23
CA PRO A 287 1.29 -3.33 -18.29
C PRO A 287 1.78 -3.48 -16.84
N LEU A 288 1.22 -2.68 -15.96
CA LEU A 288 1.38 -2.79 -14.52
C LEU A 288 0.30 -3.70 -13.94
N LYS A 289 0.67 -4.54 -12.98
CA LYS A 289 -0.28 -5.32 -12.18
C LYS A 289 -0.67 -4.52 -10.95
N THR A 290 -1.95 -4.21 -10.85
CA THR A 290 -2.47 -3.35 -9.79
C THR A 290 -3.73 -3.93 -9.19
N HIS A 291 -4.21 -3.28 -8.16
CA HIS A 291 -5.44 -3.62 -7.47
C HIS A 291 -6.23 -2.35 -7.18
N GLU A 292 -7.56 -2.41 -7.29
CA GLU A 292 -8.46 -1.32 -6.90
C GLU A 292 -9.49 -1.81 -5.90
N PHE A 293 -9.83 -0.94 -4.94
CA PHE A 293 -10.94 -1.16 -4.02
C PHE A 293 -11.44 0.17 -3.48
N HIS A 294 -12.51 0.72 -4.06
CA HIS A 294 -13.02 2.03 -3.63
C HIS A 294 -14.53 2.19 -3.83
N TYR A 295 -15.14 3.00 -2.96
CA TYR A 295 -16.55 3.42 -3.00
C TYR A 295 -16.69 4.83 -3.56
N TRP A 296 -15.73 5.72 -3.33
CA TRP A 296 -15.70 7.04 -3.91
C TRP A 296 -15.33 6.99 -5.37
N LYS A 297 -15.81 7.95 -6.13
CA LYS A 297 -15.50 8.12 -7.55
C LYS A 297 -15.02 9.54 -7.81
N SER A 298 -14.16 9.71 -8.79
CA SER A 298 -13.75 11.00 -9.30
C SER A 298 -14.67 11.47 -10.43
N CYS A 299 -15.03 12.75 -10.45
CA CYS A 299 -15.66 13.40 -11.60
C CYS A 299 -14.64 13.67 -12.73
N ASN A 300 -13.35 13.64 -12.40
CA ASN A 300 -12.23 13.79 -13.33
C ASN A 300 -11.20 12.68 -13.06
N PRO A 301 -11.48 11.43 -13.52
CA PRO A 301 -10.65 10.27 -13.18
C PRO A 301 -9.31 10.21 -13.93
N GLY A 302 -9.02 11.14 -14.85
CA GLY A 302 -7.88 11.07 -15.75
C GLY A 302 -8.08 10.08 -16.90
N SER A 303 -7.09 9.99 -17.79
CA SER A 303 -7.17 9.15 -19.00
C SER A 303 -5.80 8.62 -19.45
N ASP A 304 -4.78 8.70 -18.62
CA ASP A 304 -3.41 8.37 -19.02
C ASP A 304 -3.11 6.86 -18.94
N PHE A 305 -4.08 6.08 -18.47
CA PHE A 305 -3.98 4.62 -18.44
C PHE A 305 -5.18 3.94 -19.08
N GLN A 306 -4.90 2.89 -19.83
CA GLN A 306 -5.89 1.88 -20.16
C GLN A 306 -5.94 0.86 -19.01
N VAL A 307 -7.09 0.75 -18.35
CA VAL A 307 -7.31 -0.13 -17.20
C VAL A 307 -8.17 -1.29 -17.61
N LYS A 308 -7.60 -2.50 -17.64
CA LYS A 308 -8.29 -3.75 -17.92
C LYS A 308 -8.55 -4.51 -16.63
N LYS A 309 -9.82 -4.77 -16.31
CA LYS A 309 -10.17 -5.59 -15.16
C LYS A 309 -9.98 -7.08 -15.46
N VAL A 310 -9.22 -7.77 -14.61
CA VAL A 310 -8.85 -9.18 -14.86
C VAL A 310 -10.05 -10.14 -14.79
N SER A 311 -11.08 -9.82 -14.00
CA SER A 311 -12.20 -10.74 -13.75
C SER A 311 -13.24 -10.81 -14.88
N ASP A 312 -13.46 -9.70 -15.61
CA ASP A 312 -14.51 -9.58 -16.64
C ASP A 312 -13.99 -8.94 -17.94
N GLU A 313 -12.69 -8.68 -18.00
CA GLU A 313 -11.99 -8.09 -19.15
C GLU A 313 -12.49 -6.70 -19.58
N SER A 314 -13.33 -6.04 -18.77
CA SER A 314 -13.80 -4.69 -19.06
C SER A 314 -12.64 -3.70 -19.11
N ILE A 315 -12.69 -2.78 -20.07
CA ILE A 315 -11.66 -1.77 -20.30
C ILE A 315 -12.24 -0.38 -20.02
N SER A 316 -11.43 0.46 -19.37
CA SER A 316 -11.74 1.87 -19.14
C SER A 316 -10.46 2.70 -19.18
N MET A 317 -10.63 4.02 -19.28
CA MET A 317 -9.53 4.97 -19.13
C MET A 317 -9.60 5.61 -17.76
N ALA A 318 -8.45 5.73 -17.08
CA ALA A 318 -8.35 6.38 -15.77
C ALA A 318 -6.91 6.76 -15.44
N GLY A 319 -6.73 7.57 -14.35
CA GLY A 319 -5.44 7.93 -13.77
C GLY A 319 -4.70 9.02 -14.55
N TYR A 320 -3.75 9.60 -13.85
CA TYR A 320 -2.81 10.61 -14.33
C TYR A 320 -1.40 10.04 -14.29
N ASN A 321 -0.65 10.18 -15.37
CA ASN A 321 0.71 9.72 -15.54
C ASN A 321 1.56 10.79 -16.22
N THR A 322 2.06 11.73 -15.45
CA THR A 322 3.00 12.71 -15.95
C THR A 322 4.44 12.31 -15.57
N GLU A 323 5.45 13.05 -16.02
CA GLU A 323 6.83 12.80 -15.59
C GLU A 323 7.05 12.87 -14.07
N LYS A 324 6.15 13.56 -13.34
CA LYS A 324 6.33 13.88 -11.92
C LYS A 324 5.15 13.47 -11.04
N LEU A 325 4.03 13.08 -11.63
CA LEU A 325 2.82 12.72 -10.89
C LEU A 325 2.25 11.41 -11.41
N TYR A 326 2.11 10.44 -10.52
CA TYR A 326 1.19 9.35 -10.63
C TYR A 326 0.01 9.59 -9.68
N ALA A 327 -1.21 9.65 -10.21
CA ALA A 327 -2.39 9.82 -9.37
C ALA A 327 -3.58 9.00 -9.90
N ALA A 328 -4.04 8.00 -9.12
CA ALA A 328 -5.07 7.08 -9.56
C ALA A 328 -5.71 6.32 -8.38
N PHE A 329 -6.80 5.60 -8.65
CA PHE A 329 -7.35 4.64 -7.68
C PHE A 329 -6.55 3.34 -7.58
N MET A 330 -5.72 3.03 -8.56
CA MET A 330 -4.92 1.82 -8.62
C MET A 330 -3.80 1.85 -7.59
N HIS A 331 -3.70 0.77 -6.79
CA HIS A 331 -2.61 0.52 -5.86
C HIS A 331 -1.51 -0.29 -6.55
N ILE A 332 -0.27 0.13 -6.40
CA ILE A 332 0.90 -0.50 -7.01
C ILE A 332 1.76 -1.17 -5.94
N TYR A 333 2.05 -2.45 -6.14
CA TYR A 333 3.00 -3.20 -5.35
C TYR A 333 4.38 -3.16 -6.03
N PHE A 334 5.38 -2.56 -5.39
CA PHE A 334 6.65 -2.22 -6.05
C PHE A 334 7.45 -3.44 -6.46
N TYR A 335 7.56 -4.48 -5.63
CA TYR A 335 8.24 -5.72 -6.03
C TYR A 335 7.54 -6.46 -7.19
N GLY A 336 6.27 -6.20 -7.41
CA GLY A 336 5.54 -6.69 -8.59
C GLY A 336 5.66 -5.78 -9.82
N ASN A 337 6.21 -4.58 -9.65
CA ASN A 337 6.36 -3.53 -10.66
C ASN A 337 7.63 -2.70 -10.38
N GLU A 338 8.78 -3.36 -10.32
CA GLU A 338 10.05 -2.75 -9.86
C GLU A 338 10.44 -1.51 -10.67
N GLU A 339 10.22 -1.54 -12.00
CA GLU A 339 10.51 -0.41 -12.86
C GLU A 339 9.75 0.86 -12.44
N PHE A 340 8.49 0.71 -11.93
CA PHE A 340 7.72 1.83 -11.39
C PHE A 340 8.38 2.42 -10.13
N GLY A 341 8.73 1.57 -9.16
CA GLY A 341 9.40 2.00 -7.93
C GLY A 341 10.75 2.68 -8.22
N MET A 342 11.56 2.06 -9.07
CA MET A 342 12.87 2.61 -9.48
C MET A 342 12.74 3.92 -10.24
N ASN A 343 11.71 4.07 -11.08
CA ASN A 343 11.49 5.31 -11.81
C ASN A 343 11.07 6.46 -10.88
N PHE A 344 10.25 6.17 -9.86
CA PHE A 344 9.93 7.14 -8.80
C PHE A 344 11.18 7.59 -8.05
N ILE A 345 12.04 6.65 -7.63
CA ILE A 345 13.33 6.97 -6.98
C ILE A 345 14.19 7.84 -7.88
N LYS A 346 14.34 7.47 -9.15
CA LYS A 346 15.10 8.24 -10.14
C LYS A 346 14.58 9.67 -10.27
N LYS A 347 13.25 9.86 -10.37
CA LYS A 347 12.64 11.19 -10.45
C LYS A 347 12.85 12.01 -9.18
N SER A 348 12.85 11.36 -8.02
CA SER A 348 13.19 11.99 -6.74
C SER A 348 14.65 12.44 -6.70
N CYS A 349 15.58 11.63 -7.22
CA CYS A 349 17.01 12.01 -7.36
C CYS A 349 17.19 13.21 -8.31
N GLU A 350 16.48 13.22 -9.44
CA GLU A 350 16.51 14.35 -10.40
C GLU A 350 16.02 15.65 -9.73
N TYR A 351 14.97 15.56 -8.91
CA TYR A 351 14.46 16.71 -8.15
C TYR A 351 15.45 17.17 -7.07
N ALA A 352 16.03 16.25 -6.30
CA ALA A 352 17.05 16.56 -5.29
C ALA A 352 18.27 17.29 -5.88
N ALA A 353 18.77 16.81 -7.00
CA ALA A 353 19.89 17.41 -7.72
C ALA A 353 19.55 18.84 -8.17
N LYS A 354 18.36 19.05 -8.73
CA LYS A 354 17.89 20.39 -9.13
C LYS A 354 17.75 21.32 -7.94
N LYS A 355 17.11 20.86 -6.85
CA LYS A 355 16.95 21.62 -5.61
C LYS A 355 18.30 22.05 -5.02
N HIS A 356 19.27 21.14 -5.02
CA HIS A 356 20.64 21.43 -4.57
C HIS A 356 21.30 22.49 -5.44
N TRP A 357 21.21 22.34 -6.78
CA TRP A 357 21.73 23.31 -7.74
C TRP A 357 21.11 24.70 -7.57
N ASP A 358 19.78 24.80 -7.46
CA ASP A 358 19.07 26.06 -7.28
C ASP A 358 19.48 26.77 -5.98
N ASN A 359 19.78 26.02 -4.91
CA ASN A 359 20.27 26.57 -3.65
C ASN A 359 21.69 27.11 -3.72
N ILE A 360 22.54 26.52 -4.58
CA ILE A 360 23.91 26.99 -4.83
C ILE A 360 23.90 28.17 -5.81
N ALA A 361 23.10 28.10 -6.87
CA ALA A 361 23.07 29.10 -7.92
C ALA A 361 22.40 30.43 -7.52
N LYS A 362 21.36 30.39 -6.68
CA LYS A 362 20.66 31.61 -6.21
C LYS A 362 21.58 32.65 -5.54
N PRO A 363 22.53 32.29 -4.65
CA PRO A 363 23.47 33.25 -4.10
C PRO A 363 24.49 33.79 -5.12
N LEU A 364 24.64 33.11 -6.26
CA LEU A 364 25.68 33.37 -7.26
C LEU A 364 25.19 34.28 -8.40
N ASN A 365 23.86 34.50 -8.53
CA ASN A 365 23.25 35.36 -9.56
C ASN A 365 23.64 36.86 -9.48
N GLY A 366 24.57 37.24 -8.62
CA GLY A 366 25.15 38.57 -8.52
C GLY A 366 26.66 38.67 -8.74
N LEU A 367 27.32 37.53 -9.11
CA LEU A 367 28.77 37.41 -9.03
C LEU A 367 29.51 37.25 -10.39
N GLY A 368 28.86 37.53 -11.53
CA GLY A 368 29.53 37.47 -12.83
C GLY A 368 29.35 36.15 -13.60
N ASP A 369 30.10 35.97 -14.70
CA ASP A 369 29.97 34.85 -15.64
C ASP A 369 30.14 33.46 -15.01
N PHE A 370 29.48 32.46 -15.60
CA PHE A 370 29.40 31.06 -15.15
C PHE A 370 30.79 30.40 -14.93
N GLU A 371 31.82 30.78 -15.69
CA GLU A 371 33.19 30.30 -15.55
C GLU A 371 33.86 30.78 -14.24
N ASP A 372 33.60 32.00 -13.80
CA ASP A 372 34.11 32.54 -12.52
C ASP A 372 33.51 31.83 -11.30
N ILE A 373 32.29 31.33 -11.43
CA ILE A 373 31.55 30.61 -10.38
C ILE A 373 32.15 29.22 -10.17
N ILE A 374 32.47 28.49 -11.23
CA ILE A 374 33.06 27.13 -11.14
C ILE A 374 34.48 27.20 -10.56
N VAL A 375 35.27 28.20 -10.91
CA VAL A 375 36.61 28.41 -10.38
C VAL A 375 36.58 28.67 -8.87
N LYS A 376 35.60 29.43 -8.36
CA LYS A 376 35.44 29.70 -6.93
C LYS A 376 34.97 28.46 -6.14
N ILE A 377 34.06 27.64 -6.69
CA ILE A 377 33.55 26.43 -6.03
C ILE A 377 34.63 25.34 -6.00
N ALA A 378 35.44 25.20 -7.06
CA ALA A 378 36.46 24.15 -7.18
C ALA A 378 37.76 24.48 -6.45
N GLY A 379 37.97 25.72 -5.94
CA GLY A 379 39.22 26.12 -5.28
C GLY A 379 40.46 26.03 -6.17
N ILE A 380 40.29 26.04 -7.48
CA ILE A 380 41.39 25.83 -8.47
C ILE A 380 41.90 27.19 -8.89
N GLN A 381 43.16 27.50 -8.53
CA GLN A 381 43.82 28.74 -8.86
C GLN A 381 44.51 28.75 -10.26
N ASN A 382 44.43 27.69 -11.06
CA ASN A 382 44.99 27.66 -12.42
C ASN A 382 44.07 26.90 -13.36
N THR A 383 43.54 27.62 -14.34
CA THR A 383 42.75 27.08 -15.44
C THR A 383 43.62 26.76 -16.64
N GLU A 384 43.98 25.50 -16.82
CA GLU A 384 44.14 24.94 -18.15
C GLU A 384 42.86 24.17 -18.47
N HIS A 385 42.25 24.49 -19.60
CA HIS A 385 40.95 24.04 -20.12
C HIS A 385 40.47 22.67 -19.65
N VAL A 386 39.44 22.66 -18.78
CA VAL A 386 38.65 21.48 -18.49
C VAL A 386 37.44 21.50 -19.42
N ASP A 387 37.43 20.61 -20.39
CA ASP A 387 36.29 20.39 -21.30
C ASP A 387 35.16 19.70 -20.55
N ILE A 388 34.18 20.49 -20.09
CA ILE A 388 33.03 20.06 -19.27
C ILE A 388 31.94 19.36 -20.11
N SER A 389 32.05 19.39 -21.45
CA SER A 389 31.05 18.79 -22.35
C SER A 389 31.02 17.25 -22.34
N LYS A 390 31.98 16.57 -21.69
CA LYS A 390 32.11 15.10 -21.66
C LYS A 390 31.80 14.42 -20.31
N LYS A 391 31.39 15.14 -19.29
CA LYS A 391 31.11 14.56 -17.95
C LYS A 391 29.69 14.83 -17.40
N ALA A 392 28.81 15.36 -18.21
CA ALA A 392 27.40 15.54 -17.88
C ALA A 392 26.51 14.75 -18.83
N LEU A 393 26.70 13.43 -18.85
CA LEU A 393 25.79 12.44 -19.40
C LEU A 393 25.79 11.23 -18.48
#